data_0f2c7820f4b14a44ef8f5f572960e50f
#
_entry.id   0f2c7820f4b14a44ef8f5f572960e50f
#
_cell.length_a   1.000
_cell.length_b   1.000
_cell.length_c   1.000
_cell.angle_alpha   90.00
_cell.angle_beta   90.00
_cell.angle_gamma   90.00
#
_symmetry.space_group_name_H-M   'P 1'
#
loop_
_entity.id
_entity.type
_entity.pdbx_description
1 polymer ?
#
loop_
_entity_poly.entity_id
_entity_poly.type
_entity_poly.pdbx_seq_one_letter_code
_entity_poly.pdbx_strand_id
1 'polypeptide(L)'
;MSNALQITREGSVETWTMNDPATRNALSDAVVDGLLQACARAAADNTLRIVVLTGAGGAFCAGGSLGGFASLIGQPLQDGQTDPLLAMNRGFGDLLHALSALPQLLVCRVDGAAMGGGFGLVCCADHVVATARSVLGTPEVTLGLTPAQIAPFVWQRLGESAARQCLLQGLSYTAAQALQVGLVHEVVEQHSDEAWQAILQRLIRAAPGAVASTKQLLRQLRGPVPDLRDAAAQAFAQGLRSAEAAQGLAAFARKQPAPWTLSGKDPA
;
A
#
# COMPACT_ATOMS: atom_id res chain seq x y z
N MET A 1 -3.40 -1.34 -24.25
CA MET A 1 -2.61 -1.45 -23.03
C MET A 1 -3.16 -0.44 -22.06
N SER A 2 -3.50 -0.84 -20.85
CA SER A 2 -4.12 0.10 -19.89
C SER A 2 -3.08 1.18 -19.53
N ASN A 3 -3.49 2.44 -19.58
CA ASN A 3 -2.65 3.59 -19.23
C ASN A 3 -2.54 3.78 -17.68
N ALA A 4 -2.89 2.71 -16.93
CA ALA A 4 -3.04 2.77 -15.48
C ALA A 4 -1.69 2.83 -14.72
N LEU A 5 -0.60 2.41 -15.37
CA LEU A 5 0.77 2.54 -14.89
C LEU A 5 1.63 3.14 -15.98
N GLN A 6 2.25 4.29 -15.68
CA GLN A 6 3.23 4.92 -16.55
C GLN A 6 4.62 4.70 -15.99
N ILE A 7 5.58 4.33 -16.83
CA ILE A 7 6.98 4.13 -16.45
C ILE A 7 7.84 5.05 -17.29
N THR A 8 8.60 5.90 -16.61
CA THR A 8 9.62 6.77 -17.23
C THR A 8 10.98 6.42 -16.66
N ARG A 9 12.04 6.60 -17.46
CA ARG A 9 13.40 6.32 -17.04
C ARG A 9 14.32 7.48 -17.34
N GLU A 10 15.11 7.87 -16.35
CA GLU A 10 16.19 8.84 -16.44
C GLU A 10 17.47 8.21 -15.90
N GLY A 11 18.37 7.82 -16.80
CA GLY A 11 19.61 7.14 -16.44
C GLY A 11 19.36 5.81 -15.70
N SER A 12 19.74 5.74 -14.45
CA SER A 12 19.58 4.55 -13.59
C SER A 12 18.38 4.65 -12.60
N VAL A 13 17.46 5.60 -12.83
CA VAL A 13 16.26 5.81 -12.03
C VAL A 13 15.03 5.58 -12.91
N GLU A 14 14.11 4.73 -12.46
CA GLU A 14 12.78 4.61 -13.03
C GLU A 14 11.73 5.20 -12.11
N THR A 15 10.79 5.95 -12.69
CA THR A 15 9.59 6.42 -12.00
C THR A 15 8.37 5.64 -12.49
N TRP A 16 7.71 4.97 -11.58
CA TRP A 16 6.48 4.22 -11.78
C TRP A 16 5.33 5.04 -11.24
N THR A 17 4.52 5.59 -12.13
CA THR A 17 3.40 6.45 -11.78
C THR A 17 2.09 5.68 -11.96
N MET A 18 1.40 5.40 -10.86
CA MET A 18 0.00 4.96 -10.89
C MET A 18 -0.83 6.10 -11.48
N ASN A 19 -1.53 5.85 -12.59
CA ASN A 19 -2.15 6.89 -13.40
C ASN A 19 -3.63 6.60 -13.69
N ASP A 20 -4.41 6.63 -12.64
CA ASP A 20 -5.88 6.65 -12.68
C ASP A 20 -6.42 7.67 -11.68
N PRO A 21 -6.29 8.98 -11.98
CA PRO A 21 -6.76 10.05 -11.09
C PRO A 21 -8.26 10.00 -10.80
N ALA A 22 -9.06 9.43 -11.70
CA ALA A 22 -10.51 9.32 -11.53
C ALA A 22 -10.88 8.45 -10.33
N THR A 23 -10.12 7.38 -10.07
CA THR A 23 -10.27 6.53 -8.89
C THR A 23 -9.30 6.89 -7.78
N ARG A 24 -8.54 7.98 -7.92
CA ARG A 24 -7.43 8.34 -7.03
C ARG A 24 -6.39 7.22 -6.93
N ASN A 25 -6.06 6.64 -8.07
CA ASN A 25 -5.07 5.56 -8.20
C ASN A 25 -5.41 4.32 -7.36
N ALA A 26 -6.68 3.92 -7.32
CA ALA A 26 -7.10 2.69 -6.66
C ALA A 26 -6.43 1.47 -7.31
N LEU A 27 -6.11 0.47 -6.50
CA LEU A 27 -5.46 -0.77 -6.91
C LEU A 27 -6.45 -1.66 -7.66
N SER A 28 -6.59 -1.41 -8.96
CA SER A 28 -7.26 -2.31 -9.90
C SER A 28 -6.32 -3.45 -10.30
N ASP A 29 -6.87 -4.53 -10.86
CA ASP A 29 -6.06 -5.65 -11.39
C ASP A 29 -5.01 -5.15 -12.39
N ALA A 30 -5.37 -4.18 -13.24
CA ALA A 30 -4.44 -3.59 -14.20
C ALA A 30 -3.25 -2.86 -13.54
N VAL A 31 -3.45 -2.19 -12.41
CA VAL A 31 -2.37 -1.55 -11.65
C VAL A 31 -1.51 -2.61 -10.95
N VAL A 32 -2.14 -3.60 -10.33
CA VAL A 32 -1.43 -4.69 -9.62
C VAL A 32 -0.57 -5.50 -10.59
N ASP A 33 -1.12 -5.94 -11.71
CA ASP A 33 -0.42 -6.70 -12.74
C ASP A 33 0.70 -5.89 -13.38
N GLY A 34 0.44 -4.60 -13.67
CA GLY A 34 1.44 -3.69 -14.22
C GLY A 34 2.63 -3.51 -13.28
N LEU A 35 2.39 -3.34 -11.99
CA LEU A 35 3.43 -3.23 -10.98
C LEU A 35 4.19 -4.55 -10.78
N LEU A 36 3.52 -5.71 -10.81
CA LEU A 36 4.17 -7.02 -10.74
C LEU A 36 5.12 -7.23 -11.93
N GLN A 37 4.67 -6.92 -13.15
CA GLN A 37 5.50 -6.99 -14.35
C GLN A 37 6.70 -6.02 -14.26
N ALA A 38 6.47 -4.80 -13.76
CA ALA A 38 7.55 -3.83 -13.54
C ALA A 38 8.58 -4.33 -12.52
N CYS A 39 8.13 -4.94 -11.42
CA CYS A 39 9.02 -5.57 -10.43
C CYS A 39 9.88 -6.66 -11.04
N ALA A 40 9.28 -7.59 -11.82
CA ALA A 40 10.01 -8.69 -12.46
C ALA A 40 11.08 -8.16 -13.44
N ARG A 41 10.72 -7.16 -14.26
CA ARG A 41 11.65 -6.51 -15.18
C ARG A 41 12.77 -5.76 -14.44
N ALA A 42 12.44 -4.97 -13.44
CA ALA A 42 13.39 -4.22 -12.66
C ALA A 42 14.38 -5.13 -11.92
N ALA A 43 13.91 -6.22 -11.34
CA ALA A 43 14.77 -7.17 -10.63
C ALA A 43 15.83 -7.81 -11.53
N ALA A 44 15.58 -7.94 -12.83
CA ALA A 44 16.53 -8.45 -13.83
C ALA A 44 17.46 -7.37 -14.42
N ASP A 45 17.22 -6.08 -14.14
CA ASP A 45 17.97 -4.97 -14.70
C ASP A 45 19.09 -4.48 -13.76
N ASN A 46 20.30 -4.91 -14.03
CA ASN A 46 21.49 -4.52 -13.26
C ASN A 46 21.93 -3.06 -13.47
N THR A 47 21.35 -2.35 -14.43
CA THR A 47 21.63 -0.93 -14.69
C THR A 47 20.71 0.01 -13.93
N LEU A 48 19.59 -0.52 -13.44
CA LEU A 48 18.62 0.19 -12.63
C LEU A 48 19.05 0.21 -11.15
N ARG A 49 19.01 1.37 -10.53
CA ARG A 49 19.47 1.56 -9.14
C ARG A 49 18.37 2.01 -8.20
N ILE A 50 17.45 2.82 -8.69
CA ILE A 50 16.36 3.39 -7.91
C ILE A 50 15.05 3.19 -8.68
N VAL A 51 14.04 2.71 -7.98
CA VAL A 51 12.65 2.70 -8.41
C VAL A 51 11.90 3.71 -7.56
N VAL A 52 11.25 4.67 -8.21
CA VAL A 52 10.38 5.66 -7.57
C VAL A 52 8.94 5.27 -7.84
N LEU A 53 8.16 5.01 -6.81
CA LEU A 53 6.72 4.78 -6.91
C LEU A 53 5.95 6.03 -6.49
N THR A 54 5.04 6.47 -7.33
CA THR A 54 4.21 7.67 -7.08
C THR A 54 2.81 7.52 -7.69
N GLY A 55 1.92 8.47 -7.40
CA GLY A 55 0.58 8.55 -7.96
C GLY A 55 0.36 9.87 -8.70
N ALA A 56 -0.39 9.83 -9.80
CA ALA A 56 -0.82 11.00 -10.53
C ALA A 56 -2.04 11.68 -9.88
N GLY A 57 -2.27 12.95 -10.22
CA GLY A 57 -3.53 13.65 -9.89
C GLY A 57 -3.69 14.02 -8.41
N GLY A 58 -2.60 14.12 -7.65
CA GLY A 58 -2.62 14.61 -6.26
C GLY A 58 -3.15 13.62 -5.23
N ALA A 59 -3.14 12.34 -5.54
CA ALA A 59 -3.28 11.23 -4.60
C ALA A 59 -2.20 10.19 -4.88
N PHE A 60 -1.64 9.61 -3.84
CA PHE A 60 -0.72 8.48 -4.03
C PHE A 60 -1.51 7.24 -4.43
N CYS A 61 -2.39 6.75 -3.56
CA CYS A 61 -3.25 5.58 -3.82
C CYS A 61 -4.40 5.53 -2.81
N ALA A 62 -5.63 5.40 -3.29
CA ALA A 62 -6.84 5.31 -2.45
C ALA A 62 -7.07 3.93 -1.81
N GLY A 63 -6.22 2.94 -2.09
CA GLY A 63 -6.37 1.56 -1.62
C GLY A 63 -7.02 0.65 -2.66
N GLY A 64 -7.65 -0.44 -2.21
CA GLY A 64 -8.29 -1.40 -3.10
C GLY A 64 -9.44 -0.82 -3.91
N SER A 65 -9.61 -1.29 -5.14
CA SER A 65 -10.72 -0.90 -6.01
C SER A 65 -12.03 -1.55 -5.55
N LEU A 66 -12.75 -0.89 -4.64
CA LEU A 66 -14.02 -1.41 -4.11
C LEU A 66 -15.08 -1.65 -5.20
N GLY A 67 -15.01 -0.90 -6.32
CA GLY A 67 -15.92 -1.09 -7.44
C GLY A 67 -15.81 -2.48 -8.09
N GLY A 68 -14.62 -3.08 -8.11
CA GLY A 68 -14.40 -4.44 -8.59
C GLY A 68 -15.06 -5.53 -7.73
N PHE A 69 -15.40 -5.23 -6.47
CA PHE A 69 -15.99 -6.19 -5.52
C PHE A 69 -17.45 -5.93 -5.19
N ALA A 70 -18.03 -4.87 -5.72
CA ALA A 70 -19.36 -4.39 -5.30
C ALA A 70 -20.43 -5.49 -5.32
N SER A 71 -20.38 -6.39 -6.30
CA SER A 71 -21.32 -7.52 -6.41
C SER A 71 -21.06 -8.66 -5.43
N LEU A 72 -19.91 -8.67 -4.77
CA LEU A 72 -19.48 -9.74 -3.84
C LEU A 72 -19.62 -9.34 -2.37
N ILE A 73 -19.83 -8.04 -2.11
CA ILE A 73 -19.94 -7.51 -0.74
C ILE A 73 -21.18 -8.09 -0.06
N GLY A 74 -20.96 -8.73 1.10
CA GLY A 74 -22.03 -9.32 1.90
C GLY A 74 -22.73 -10.53 1.25
N GLN A 75 -22.23 -11.03 0.11
CA GLN A 75 -22.80 -12.20 -0.55
C GLN A 75 -22.10 -13.47 -0.06
N PRO A 76 -22.84 -14.48 0.42
CA PRO A 76 -22.24 -15.75 0.79
C PRO A 76 -21.67 -16.46 -0.44
N LEU A 77 -20.57 -17.19 -0.24
CA LEU A 77 -20.04 -18.08 -1.27
C LEU A 77 -20.94 -19.30 -1.40
N GLN A 78 -21.25 -19.71 -2.62
CA GLN A 78 -22.01 -20.94 -2.85
C GLN A 78 -21.12 -22.18 -2.66
N ASP A 79 -21.67 -23.25 -2.14
CA ASP A 79 -20.95 -24.49 -1.91
C ASP A 79 -20.30 -25.01 -3.21
N GLY A 80 -19.03 -25.38 -3.11
CA GLY A 80 -18.25 -25.91 -4.23
C GLY A 80 -17.68 -24.89 -5.20
N GLN A 81 -17.92 -23.59 -4.99
CA GLN A 81 -17.33 -22.54 -5.80
C GLN A 81 -15.96 -22.09 -5.26
N THR A 82 -15.02 -21.84 -6.16
CA THR A 82 -13.77 -21.15 -5.83
C THR A 82 -14.05 -19.67 -5.65
N ASP A 83 -13.63 -19.10 -4.52
CA ASP A 83 -13.82 -17.68 -4.27
C ASP A 83 -12.81 -16.83 -5.09
N PRO A 84 -13.28 -16.00 -6.05
CA PRO A 84 -12.41 -15.15 -6.85
C PRO A 84 -11.64 -14.13 -6.01
N LEU A 85 -12.16 -13.77 -4.82
CA LEU A 85 -11.49 -12.85 -3.91
C LEU A 85 -10.15 -13.40 -3.40
N LEU A 86 -10.01 -14.72 -3.30
CA LEU A 86 -8.77 -15.35 -2.83
C LEU A 86 -7.60 -15.08 -3.80
N ALA A 87 -7.81 -15.39 -5.08
CA ALA A 87 -6.76 -15.22 -6.10
C ALA A 87 -6.36 -13.75 -6.23
N MET A 88 -7.34 -12.85 -6.27
CA MET A 88 -7.11 -11.42 -6.43
C MET A 88 -6.40 -10.82 -5.21
N ASN A 89 -6.87 -11.10 -3.99
CA ASN A 89 -6.23 -10.58 -2.79
C ASN A 89 -4.82 -11.16 -2.61
N ARG A 90 -4.62 -12.45 -2.96
CA ARG A 90 -3.29 -13.06 -3.00
C ARG A 90 -2.38 -12.36 -4.00
N GLY A 91 -2.85 -12.03 -5.20
CA GLY A 91 -2.07 -11.27 -6.21
C GLY A 91 -1.57 -9.93 -5.67
N PHE A 92 -2.37 -9.25 -4.88
CA PHE A 92 -1.91 -8.05 -4.16
C PHE A 92 -0.83 -8.37 -3.12
N GLY A 93 -0.96 -9.47 -2.38
CA GLY A 93 0.10 -9.95 -1.48
C GLY A 93 1.40 -10.26 -2.22
N ASP A 94 1.33 -10.90 -3.40
CA ASP A 94 2.48 -11.17 -4.25
C ASP A 94 3.17 -9.87 -4.69
N LEU A 95 2.40 -8.83 -5.01
CA LEU A 95 2.94 -7.49 -5.32
C LEU A 95 3.72 -6.89 -4.14
N LEU A 96 3.16 -6.92 -2.93
CA LEU A 96 3.86 -6.39 -1.74
C LEU A 96 5.19 -7.13 -1.49
N HIS A 97 5.18 -8.45 -1.66
CA HIS A 97 6.39 -9.26 -1.58
C HIS A 97 7.40 -8.90 -2.66
N ALA A 98 6.96 -8.76 -3.92
CA ALA A 98 7.83 -8.40 -5.05
C ALA A 98 8.49 -7.03 -4.85
N LEU A 99 7.71 -6.01 -4.42
CA LEU A 99 8.24 -4.67 -4.12
C LEU A 99 9.29 -4.71 -3.00
N SER A 100 8.99 -5.41 -1.90
CA SER A 100 9.93 -5.55 -0.77
C SER A 100 11.19 -6.32 -1.13
N ALA A 101 11.13 -7.18 -2.17
CA ALA A 101 12.24 -8.01 -2.61
C ALA A 101 13.13 -7.35 -3.67
N LEU A 102 12.74 -6.22 -4.24
CA LEU A 102 13.53 -5.50 -5.24
C LEU A 102 14.98 -5.30 -4.77
N PRO A 103 15.99 -5.62 -5.59
CA PRO A 103 17.39 -5.34 -5.27
C PRO A 103 17.71 -3.84 -5.31
N GLN A 104 16.96 -3.06 -6.09
CA GLN A 104 17.06 -1.61 -6.18
C GLN A 104 16.53 -0.93 -4.91
N LEU A 105 16.91 0.30 -4.67
CA LEU A 105 16.24 1.15 -3.69
C LEU A 105 14.81 1.44 -4.19
N LEU A 106 13.82 1.10 -3.39
CA LEU A 106 12.43 1.47 -3.63
C LEU A 106 12.11 2.75 -2.85
N VAL A 107 11.75 3.80 -3.55
CA VAL A 107 11.42 5.10 -2.98
C VAL A 107 9.95 5.41 -3.26
N CYS A 108 9.17 5.69 -2.22
CA CYS A 108 7.82 6.23 -2.40
C CYS A 108 7.84 7.76 -2.33
N ARG A 109 7.34 8.40 -3.38
CA ARG A 109 7.07 9.84 -3.47
C ARG A 109 5.57 10.04 -3.28
N VAL A 110 5.17 10.35 -2.04
CA VAL A 110 3.78 10.40 -1.61
C VAL A 110 3.24 11.81 -1.69
N ASP A 111 2.16 12.01 -2.45
CA ASP A 111 1.42 13.26 -2.46
C ASP A 111 -0.07 12.97 -2.23
N GLY A 112 -0.67 13.61 -1.24
CA GLY A 112 -2.06 13.36 -0.86
C GLY A 112 -2.28 12.01 -0.17
N ALA A 113 -3.40 11.35 -0.49
CA ALA A 113 -3.83 10.15 0.22
C ALA A 113 -3.05 8.89 -0.15
N ALA A 114 -2.62 8.12 0.87
CA ALA A 114 -2.07 6.76 0.78
C ALA A 114 -2.85 5.86 1.75
N MET A 115 -3.93 5.23 1.27
CA MET A 115 -4.90 4.55 2.11
C MET A 115 -4.93 3.04 1.87
N GLY A 116 -5.15 2.26 2.91
CA GLY A 116 -5.33 0.81 2.82
C GLY A 116 -4.16 0.12 2.08
N GLY A 117 -4.45 -0.51 0.95
CA GLY A 117 -3.41 -1.09 0.09
C GLY A 117 -2.31 -0.11 -0.30
N GLY A 118 -2.65 1.18 -0.52
CA GLY A 118 -1.68 2.25 -0.77
C GLY A 118 -0.73 2.50 0.40
N PHE A 119 -1.24 2.41 1.63
CA PHE A 119 -0.41 2.40 2.83
C PHE A 119 0.54 1.20 2.86
N GLY A 120 0.05 0.02 2.46
CA GLY A 120 0.86 -1.19 2.30
C GLY A 120 2.01 -1.01 1.32
N LEU A 121 1.77 -0.36 0.17
CA LEU A 121 2.82 -0.03 -0.80
C LEU A 121 3.90 0.86 -0.16
N VAL A 122 3.52 1.87 0.63
CA VAL A 122 4.46 2.74 1.36
C VAL A 122 5.29 1.94 2.36
N CYS A 123 4.69 0.97 3.06
CA CYS A 123 5.41 0.11 4.01
C CYS A 123 6.50 -0.76 3.35
N CYS A 124 6.39 -1.06 2.05
CA CYS A 124 7.39 -1.82 1.31
C CYS A 124 8.62 -0.99 0.91
N ALA A 125 8.54 0.36 0.95
CA ALA A 125 9.59 1.23 0.46
C ALA A 125 10.81 1.31 1.39
N ASP A 126 12.00 1.45 0.82
CA ASP A 126 13.24 1.68 1.58
C ASP A 126 13.33 3.14 2.03
N HIS A 127 12.79 4.06 1.24
CA HIS A 127 12.74 5.49 1.56
C HIS A 127 11.40 6.11 1.17
N VAL A 128 10.85 6.97 2.01
CA VAL A 128 9.54 7.60 1.79
C VAL A 128 9.66 9.10 1.98
N VAL A 129 9.24 9.84 0.95
CA VAL A 129 9.14 11.31 0.98
C VAL A 129 7.67 11.67 0.80
N ALA A 130 7.10 12.39 1.74
CA ALA A 130 5.70 12.80 1.70
C ALA A 130 5.57 14.33 1.65
N THR A 131 4.54 14.82 0.96
CA THR A 131 4.16 16.24 1.10
C THR A 131 3.46 16.48 2.43
N ALA A 132 3.54 17.71 2.95
CA ALA A 132 2.91 18.10 4.21
C ALA A 132 1.39 17.82 4.23
N ARG A 133 0.72 17.87 3.07
CA ARG A 133 -0.71 17.56 2.92
C ARG A 133 -1.05 16.07 2.88
N SER A 134 -0.06 15.19 2.87
CA SER A 134 -0.29 13.75 2.76
C SER A 134 -0.98 13.19 4.00
N VAL A 135 -1.89 12.24 3.76
CA VAL A 135 -2.58 11.48 4.80
C VAL A 135 -2.41 9.99 4.49
N LEU A 136 -1.89 9.26 5.47
CA LEU A 136 -1.57 7.84 5.32
C LEU A 136 -2.34 7.02 6.36
N GLY A 137 -3.11 6.01 5.96
CA GLY A 137 -3.93 5.28 6.93
C GLY A 137 -4.45 3.94 6.46
N THR A 138 -5.00 3.19 7.43
CA THR A 138 -5.55 1.84 7.25
C THR A 138 -7.01 1.79 7.73
N PRO A 139 -7.97 2.33 6.96
CA PRO A 139 -9.37 2.47 7.40
C PRO A 139 -10.16 1.15 7.40
N GLU A 140 -9.58 0.04 6.96
CA GLU A 140 -10.26 -1.22 6.67
C GLU A 140 -11.17 -1.67 7.80
N VAL A 141 -10.69 -1.67 9.05
CA VAL A 141 -11.49 -2.14 10.20
C VAL A 141 -12.71 -1.25 10.49
N THR A 142 -12.64 0.03 10.12
CA THR A 142 -13.81 0.93 10.24
C THR A 142 -14.89 0.66 9.20
N LEU A 143 -14.55 -0.14 8.18
CA LEU A 143 -15.44 -0.58 7.11
C LEU A 143 -15.90 -2.03 7.28
N GLY A 144 -15.53 -2.70 8.38
CA GLY A 144 -15.78 -4.13 8.60
C GLY A 144 -14.87 -5.05 7.80
N LEU A 145 -13.71 -4.54 7.32
CA LEU A 145 -12.75 -5.31 6.54
C LEU A 145 -11.48 -5.58 7.34
N THR A 146 -10.80 -6.68 7.02
CA THR A 146 -9.50 -7.01 7.59
C THR A 146 -8.39 -6.46 6.68
N PRO A 147 -7.43 -5.66 7.20
CA PRO A 147 -6.26 -5.18 6.45
C PRO A 147 -5.23 -6.30 6.26
N ALA A 148 -5.65 -7.43 5.67
CA ALA A 148 -5.00 -8.72 5.79
C ALA A 148 -3.61 -8.76 5.14
N GLN A 149 -3.48 -8.43 3.84
CA GLN A 149 -2.20 -8.52 3.13
C GLN A 149 -1.19 -7.47 3.59
N ILE A 150 -1.65 -6.30 4.01
CA ILE A 150 -0.74 -5.22 4.44
C ILE A 150 -0.23 -5.43 5.87
N ALA A 151 -0.94 -6.19 6.70
CA ALA A 151 -0.63 -6.31 8.13
C ALA A 151 0.83 -6.72 8.42
N PRO A 152 1.42 -7.73 7.76
CA PRO A 152 2.82 -8.10 7.98
C PRO A 152 3.80 -6.96 7.66
N PHE A 153 3.53 -6.19 6.60
CA PHE A 153 4.39 -5.08 6.16
C PHE A 153 4.26 -3.86 7.09
N VAL A 154 3.05 -3.58 7.56
CA VAL A 154 2.80 -2.53 8.57
C VAL A 154 3.50 -2.88 9.88
N TRP A 155 3.38 -4.14 10.33
CA TRP A 155 4.07 -4.63 11.52
C TRP A 155 5.58 -4.48 11.42
N GLN A 156 6.15 -4.89 10.28
CA GLN A 156 7.59 -4.77 10.03
C GLN A 156 8.08 -3.32 9.99
N ARG A 157 7.26 -2.42 9.44
CA ARG A 157 7.60 -1.01 9.27
C ARG A 157 7.50 -0.22 10.58
N LEU A 158 6.44 -0.42 11.35
CA LEU A 158 6.09 0.42 12.49
C LEU A 158 6.42 -0.23 13.84
N GLY A 159 6.76 -1.52 13.86
CA GLY A 159 6.84 -2.30 15.09
C GLY A 159 5.44 -2.58 15.69
N GLU A 160 5.39 -3.42 16.71
CA GLU A 160 4.13 -3.93 17.25
C GLU A 160 3.19 -2.84 17.75
N SER A 161 3.69 -1.89 18.53
CA SER A 161 2.84 -0.90 19.20
C SER A 161 2.10 0.00 18.22
N ALA A 162 2.82 0.65 17.28
CA ALA A 162 2.21 1.54 16.29
C ALA A 162 1.41 0.77 15.24
N ALA A 163 1.85 -0.44 14.86
CA ALA A 163 1.09 -1.30 13.95
C ALA A 163 -0.27 -1.71 14.55
N ARG A 164 -0.32 -2.08 15.83
CA ARG A 164 -1.59 -2.41 16.52
C ARG A 164 -2.55 -1.22 16.54
N GLN A 165 -2.04 -0.02 16.86
CA GLN A 165 -2.87 1.18 16.81
C GLN A 165 -3.42 1.45 15.41
N CYS A 166 -2.56 1.38 14.40
CA CYS A 166 -2.94 1.63 13.01
C CYS A 166 -3.97 0.61 12.52
N LEU A 167 -3.67 -0.68 12.63
CA LEU A 167 -4.46 -1.76 12.05
C LEU A 167 -5.76 -2.05 12.82
N LEU A 168 -5.77 -1.89 14.15
CA LEU A 168 -6.94 -2.25 14.98
C LEU A 168 -7.90 -1.08 15.19
N GLN A 169 -7.45 0.16 15.00
CA GLN A 169 -8.27 1.35 15.18
C GLN A 169 -8.63 2.06 13.87
N GLY A 170 -8.06 1.62 12.75
CA GLY A 170 -8.28 2.27 11.46
C GLY A 170 -7.70 3.69 11.40
N LEU A 171 -6.55 3.92 12.07
CA LEU A 171 -5.98 5.24 12.18
C LEU A 171 -5.42 5.75 10.84
N SER A 172 -5.47 7.07 10.71
CA SER A 172 -4.76 7.81 9.68
C SER A 172 -3.77 8.77 10.31
N TYR A 173 -2.58 8.84 9.74
CA TYR A 173 -1.51 9.76 10.13
C TYR A 173 -1.44 10.94 9.17
N THR A 174 -1.26 12.14 9.68
CA THR A 174 -0.73 13.26 8.91
C THR A 174 0.73 12.96 8.53
N ALA A 175 1.29 13.65 7.54
CA ALA A 175 2.70 13.49 7.16
C ALA A 175 3.65 13.67 8.36
N ALA A 176 3.40 14.66 9.22
CA ALA A 176 4.19 14.91 10.43
C ALA A 176 4.11 13.75 11.44
N GLN A 177 2.93 13.20 11.69
CA GLN A 177 2.76 12.03 12.54
C GLN A 177 3.42 10.78 11.93
N ALA A 178 3.30 10.59 10.61
CA ALA A 178 3.93 9.50 9.89
C ALA A 178 5.47 9.57 9.97
N LEU A 179 6.06 10.77 9.98
CA LEU A 179 7.49 10.99 10.24
C LEU A 179 7.87 10.57 11.67
N GLN A 180 7.07 10.93 12.66
CA GLN A 180 7.34 10.59 14.07
C GLN A 180 7.34 9.08 14.33
N VAL A 181 6.45 8.32 13.66
CA VAL A 181 6.38 6.85 13.80
C VAL A 181 7.32 6.10 12.86
N GLY A 182 8.15 6.79 12.05
CA GLY A 182 9.11 6.18 11.14
C GLY A 182 8.50 5.58 9.85
N LEU A 183 7.24 5.88 9.56
CA LEU A 183 6.60 5.49 8.29
C LEU A 183 7.13 6.33 7.12
N VAL A 184 7.27 7.63 7.33
CA VAL A 184 7.83 8.61 6.39
C VAL A 184 9.21 9.02 6.89
N HIS A 185 10.16 9.26 5.98
CA HIS A 185 11.52 9.64 6.32
C HIS A 185 11.78 11.13 6.12
N GLU A 186 11.08 11.75 5.19
CA GLU A 186 11.16 13.18 4.90
C GLU A 186 9.79 13.75 4.58
N VAL A 187 9.51 14.94 5.12
CA VAL A 187 8.32 15.72 4.79
C VAL A 187 8.74 17.00 4.09
N VAL A 188 8.13 17.28 2.95
CA VAL A 188 8.34 18.49 2.14
C VAL A 188 7.03 19.24 1.99
N GLU A 189 7.07 20.57 1.87
CA GLU A 189 5.83 21.34 1.65
C GLU A 189 5.13 20.94 0.36
N GLN A 190 5.92 20.81 -0.70
CA GLN A 190 5.49 20.29 -2.00
C GLN A 190 6.67 19.62 -2.70
N HIS A 191 6.37 18.71 -3.62
CA HIS A 191 7.40 18.12 -4.45
C HIS A 191 7.88 19.13 -5.51
N SER A 192 8.95 19.83 -5.22
CA SER A 192 9.68 20.61 -6.22
C SER A 192 10.75 19.74 -6.91
N ASP A 193 11.06 20.03 -8.16
CA ASP A 193 12.06 19.26 -8.90
C ASP A 193 13.45 19.40 -8.27
N GLU A 194 13.81 20.60 -7.78
CA GLU A 194 15.10 20.83 -7.11
C GLU A 194 15.26 20.00 -5.84
N ALA A 195 14.27 20.04 -4.93
CA ALA A 195 14.32 19.25 -3.70
C ALA A 195 14.33 17.74 -4.01
N TRP A 196 13.57 17.32 -5.01
CA TRP A 196 13.52 15.93 -5.44
C TRP A 196 14.86 15.46 -6.01
N GLN A 197 15.49 16.25 -6.88
CA GLN A 197 16.80 15.93 -7.42
C GLN A 197 17.87 15.85 -6.32
N ALA A 198 17.84 16.72 -5.32
CA ALA A 198 18.75 16.66 -4.18
C ALA A 198 18.62 15.33 -3.40
N ILE A 199 17.37 14.84 -3.21
CA ILE A 199 17.10 13.53 -2.58
C ILE A 199 17.67 12.40 -3.43
N LEU A 200 17.40 12.38 -4.74
CA LEU A 200 17.90 11.35 -5.65
C LEU A 200 19.44 11.35 -5.69
N GLN A 201 20.09 12.51 -5.76
CA GLN A 201 21.55 12.64 -5.74
C GLN A 201 22.17 12.09 -4.45
N ARG A 202 21.48 12.22 -3.32
CA ARG A 202 21.92 11.61 -2.05
C ARG A 202 21.79 10.08 -2.09
N LEU A 203 20.65 9.57 -2.52
CA LEU A 203 20.36 8.13 -2.54
C LEU A 203 21.23 7.37 -3.54
N ILE A 204 21.54 7.97 -4.69
CA ILE A 204 22.34 7.33 -5.73
C ILE A 204 23.83 7.17 -5.35
N ARG A 205 24.29 7.76 -4.26
CA ARG A 205 25.66 7.57 -3.76
C ARG A 205 25.92 6.15 -3.25
N ALA A 206 24.87 5.42 -2.85
CA ALA A 206 25.00 4.06 -2.35
C ALA A 206 25.34 3.10 -3.51
N ALA A 207 26.35 2.26 -3.36
CA ALA A 207 26.76 1.28 -4.38
C ALA A 207 25.65 0.20 -4.57
N PRO A 208 25.19 -0.06 -5.81
CA PRO A 208 24.01 -0.90 -6.04
C PRO A 208 24.16 -2.33 -5.54
N GLY A 209 25.33 -2.96 -5.72
CA GLY A 209 25.59 -4.30 -5.21
C GLY A 209 25.57 -4.37 -3.68
N ALA A 210 26.11 -3.35 -3.00
CA ALA A 210 26.07 -3.26 -1.54
C ALA A 210 24.64 -3.06 -1.04
N VAL A 211 23.83 -2.24 -1.72
CA VAL A 211 22.41 -2.05 -1.41
C VAL A 211 21.65 -3.37 -1.52
N ALA A 212 21.80 -4.07 -2.66
CA ALA A 212 21.13 -5.35 -2.89
C ALA A 212 21.49 -6.40 -1.83
N SER A 213 22.78 -6.56 -1.52
CA SER A 213 23.27 -7.49 -0.50
C SER A 213 22.78 -7.12 0.89
N THR A 214 22.77 -5.82 1.23
CA THR A 214 22.26 -5.34 2.53
C THR A 214 20.77 -5.60 2.65
N LYS A 215 19.97 -5.32 1.62
CA LYS A 215 18.54 -5.63 1.62
C LYS A 215 18.29 -7.13 1.80
N GLN A 216 19.08 -7.97 1.16
CA GLN A 216 19.01 -9.42 1.34
C GLN A 216 19.31 -9.82 2.79
N LEU A 217 20.38 -9.27 3.39
CA LEU A 217 20.74 -9.52 4.78
C LEU A 217 19.65 -9.07 5.74
N LEU A 218 19.11 -7.87 5.56
CA LEU A 218 18.01 -7.34 6.39
C LEU A 218 16.76 -8.23 6.32
N ARG A 219 16.46 -8.81 5.16
CA ARG A 219 15.38 -9.81 5.05
C ARG A 219 15.67 -11.08 5.86
N GLN A 220 16.91 -11.56 5.85
CA GLN A 220 17.31 -12.74 6.64
C GLN A 220 17.26 -12.48 8.15
N LEU A 221 17.60 -11.27 8.60
CA LEU A 221 17.54 -10.89 10.03
C LEU A 221 16.11 -10.94 10.60
N ARG A 222 15.11 -10.81 9.76
CA ARG A 222 13.70 -10.90 10.18
C ARG A 222 13.28 -12.33 10.57
N GLY A 223 14.11 -13.34 10.28
CA GLY A 223 13.80 -14.74 10.47
C GLY A 223 12.76 -15.28 9.48
N PRO A 224 12.39 -16.56 9.58
CA PRO A 224 11.34 -17.12 8.75
C PRO A 224 10.01 -16.46 9.11
N VAL A 225 9.58 -15.48 8.30
CA VAL A 225 8.22 -14.96 8.36
C VAL A 225 7.32 -16.00 7.74
N PRO A 226 6.28 -16.50 8.45
CA PRO A 226 5.31 -17.39 7.83
C PRO A 226 4.75 -16.75 6.55
N ASP A 227 4.61 -17.54 5.50
CA ASP A 227 3.89 -17.07 4.33
C ASP A 227 2.40 -16.97 4.68
N LEU A 228 1.95 -15.76 4.95
CA LEU A 228 0.58 -15.47 5.36
C LEU A 228 -0.33 -15.11 4.18
N ARG A 229 0.16 -15.13 2.93
CA ARG A 229 -0.63 -14.66 1.77
C ARG A 229 -1.96 -15.38 1.62
N ASP A 230 -1.99 -16.71 1.77
CA ASP A 230 -3.23 -17.49 1.67
C ASP A 230 -4.15 -17.24 2.87
N ALA A 231 -3.61 -17.22 4.10
CA ALA A 231 -4.38 -16.90 5.29
C ALA A 231 -4.94 -15.47 5.25
N ALA A 232 -4.15 -14.52 4.76
CA ALA A 232 -4.57 -13.14 4.56
C ALA A 232 -5.67 -13.03 3.50
N ALA A 233 -5.54 -13.74 2.37
CA ALA A 233 -6.58 -13.77 1.34
C ALA A 233 -7.90 -14.35 1.88
N GLN A 234 -7.84 -15.42 2.66
CA GLN A 234 -9.02 -16.00 3.31
C GLN A 234 -9.66 -15.01 4.29
N ALA A 235 -8.88 -14.37 5.16
CA ALA A 235 -9.40 -13.39 6.12
C ALA A 235 -10.06 -12.20 5.42
N PHE A 236 -9.46 -11.70 4.34
CA PHE A 236 -10.05 -10.63 3.53
C PHE A 236 -11.35 -11.06 2.88
N ALA A 237 -11.37 -12.24 2.23
CA ALA A 237 -12.56 -12.75 1.54
C ALA A 237 -13.71 -12.98 2.52
N GLN A 238 -13.46 -13.58 3.68
CA GLN A 238 -14.44 -13.76 4.74
C GLN A 238 -14.97 -12.42 5.25
N GLY A 239 -14.05 -11.47 5.52
CA GLY A 239 -14.42 -10.12 5.94
C GLY A 239 -15.31 -9.43 4.93
N LEU A 240 -14.96 -9.41 3.64
CA LEU A 240 -15.73 -8.73 2.60
C LEU A 240 -17.14 -9.33 2.41
N ARG A 241 -17.30 -10.63 2.66
CA ARG A 241 -18.60 -11.33 2.59
C ARG A 241 -19.43 -11.19 3.85
N SER A 242 -18.88 -10.60 4.91
CA SER A 242 -19.58 -10.47 6.19
C SER A 242 -20.71 -9.42 6.14
N ALA A 243 -21.65 -9.55 7.06
CA ALA A 243 -22.69 -8.54 7.27
C ALA A 243 -22.07 -7.20 7.75
N GLU A 244 -20.98 -7.23 8.51
CA GLU A 244 -20.28 -6.04 8.95
C GLU A 244 -19.71 -5.25 7.76
N ALA A 245 -19.05 -5.93 6.81
CA ALA A 245 -18.54 -5.26 5.61
C ALA A 245 -19.68 -4.67 4.77
N ALA A 246 -20.77 -5.39 4.59
CA ALA A 246 -21.94 -4.87 3.87
C ALA A 246 -22.50 -3.59 4.51
N GLN A 247 -22.63 -3.58 5.83
CA GLN A 247 -23.15 -2.43 6.58
C GLN A 247 -22.12 -1.27 6.59
N GLY A 248 -20.84 -1.55 6.84
CA GLY A 248 -19.77 -0.55 6.92
C GLY A 248 -19.54 0.15 5.59
N LEU A 249 -19.45 -0.61 4.51
CA LEU A 249 -19.27 -0.06 3.17
C LEU A 249 -20.51 0.73 2.69
N ALA A 250 -21.71 0.25 3.02
CA ALA A 250 -22.94 1.00 2.74
C ALA A 250 -23.00 2.33 3.50
N ALA A 251 -22.62 2.34 4.77
CA ALA A 251 -22.53 3.56 5.57
C ALA A 251 -21.49 4.52 5.00
N PHE A 252 -20.31 4.03 4.66
CA PHE A 252 -19.26 4.81 4.03
C PHE A 252 -19.69 5.45 2.71
N ALA A 253 -20.35 4.69 1.81
CA ALA A 253 -20.88 5.21 0.55
C ALA A 253 -21.90 6.33 0.76
N ARG A 254 -22.69 6.28 1.84
CA ARG A 254 -23.67 7.31 2.24
C ARG A 254 -23.08 8.44 3.08
N LYS A 255 -21.77 8.39 3.36
CA LYS A 255 -21.09 9.33 4.30
C LYS A 255 -21.76 9.37 5.69
N GLN A 256 -22.17 8.22 6.18
CA GLN A 256 -22.80 8.02 7.48
C GLN A 256 -21.86 7.24 8.41
N PRO A 257 -21.98 7.40 9.74
CA PRO A 257 -21.29 6.55 10.70
C PRO A 257 -21.65 5.06 10.50
N ALA A 258 -20.68 4.18 10.72
CA ALA A 258 -20.95 2.73 10.71
C ALA A 258 -21.86 2.35 11.88
N PRO A 259 -22.68 1.25 11.76
CA PRO A 259 -23.67 0.88 12.77
C PRO A 259 -23.10 0.59 14.16
N TRP A 260 -21.84 0.22 14.25
CA TRP A 260 -21.12 -0.02 15.53
C TRP A 260 -20.50 1.23 16.13
N THR A 261 -20.66 2.40 15.49
CA THR A 261 -20.21 3.67 16.04
C THR A 261 -21.22 4.13 17.08
N LEU A 262 -20.80 4.31 18.33
CA LEU A 262 -21.66 4.85 19.36
C LEU A 262 -22.18 6.24 18.94
N SER A 263 -23.49 6.39 18.87
CA SER A 263 -24.08 7.71 18.75
C SER A 263 -23.82 8.43 20.08
N GLY A 264 -23.26 9.65 20.05
CA GLY A 264 -22.87 10.41 21.25
C GLY A 264 -24.03 10.75 22.21
N LYS A 265 -25.06 9.91 22.25
CA LYS A 265 -26.24 9.95 23.15
C LYS A 265 -26.36 8.69 24.01
N ASP A 266 -25.50 7.69 23.87
CA ASP A 266 -25.52 6.54 24.77
C ASP A 266 -24.81 6.94 26.08
N PRO A 267 -25.55 6.97 27.23
CA PRO A 267 -24.90 7.23 28.51
C PRO A 267 -23.92 6.11 28.85
N ALA A 268 -22.78 6.51 29.42
CA ALA A 268 -21.81 5.60 30.00
C ALA A 268 -22.43 4.74 31.10
#